data_2b1b5eb6ebcb02522e02a0f512a67849
#
_entry.id   2b1b5eb6ebcb02522e02a0f512a67849
#
_cell.length_a   1.000
_cell.length_b   1.000
_cell.length_c   1.000
_cell.angle_alpha   90.00
_cell.angle_beta   90.00
_cell.angle_gamma   90.00
#
_symmetry.space_group_name_H-M   'P 1'
#
loop_
_entity.id
_entity.type
_entity.pdbx_description
1 polymer ?
#
loop_
_entity_poly.entity_id
_entity_poly.type
_entity_poly.pdbx_seq_one_letter_code
_entity_poly.pdbx_strand_id
1 'polypeptide(L)'
;MSRGHATRNGFTFVELLIAATMMSVLFVGLGSHLRGGILVWRRTTATAEAVQRERVGFDRMEHDLANAFAYGASEVAPAVTFGEHDLTVVTLQSLPEQGRRVRVVTYRCTDAEGVRGLLRMSQSIGESRAGIAPAPQVLLPDCETLSLRYAYQSSTGTALLEWNERWLYPDEFPRLIEVRVQLHSGRTMQRVLSIPIGALKSLAAEAG
;
A
#
# COMPACT_ATOMS: atom_id res chain seq x y z
N MET A 1 -54.33 31.18 60.95
CA MET A 1 -53.85 30.76 59.64
C MET A 1 -53.04 31.91 59.08
N SER A 2 -51.67 31.81 59.21
CA SER A 2 -50.75 32.84 58.69
C SER A 2 -50.23 32.38 57.32
N ARG A 3 -50.55 33.10 56.26
CA ARG A 3 -50.00 32.85 54.91
C ARG A 3 -48.65 33.55 54.80
N GLY A 4 -47.56 32.76 54.79
CA GLY A 4 -46.23 33.26 54.50
C GLY A 4 -46.18 33.76 53.06
N HIS A 5 -45.89 35.03 52.86
CA HIS A 5 -45.57 35.62 51.54
C HIS A 5 -44.16 35.16 51.17
N ALA A 6 -44.06 34.30 50.21
CA ALA A 6 -42.78 33.98 49.56
C ALA A 6 -42.35 35.22 48.72
N THR A 7 -41.29 35.89 49.14
CA THR A 7 -40.66 36.98 48.41
C THR A 7 -40.02 36.37 47.14
N ARG A 8 -40.59 36.62 45.99
CA ARG A 8 -39.97 36.32 44.70
C ARG A 8 -38.85 37.33 44.44
N ASN A 9 -37.61 36.92 44.71
CA ASN A 9 -36.45 37.70 44.31
C ASN A 9 -36.30 37.61 42.81
N GLY A 10 -36.54 38.70 42.08
CA GLY A 10 -36.27 38.82 40.66
C GLY A 10 -34.78 39.03 40.41
N PHE A 11 -34.26 38.44 39.32
CA PHE A 11 -32.88 38.67 38.89
C PHE A 11 -32.66 40.15 38.55
N THR A 12 -31.50 40.70 38.97
CA THR A 12 -31.12 42.06 38.61
C THR A 12 -30.56 42.07 37.16
N PHE A 13 -30.73 43.18 36.46
CA PHE A 13 -30.16 43.37 35.12
C PHE A 13 -28.65 43.14 35.07
N VAL A 14 -27.92 43.52 36.08
CA VAL A 14 -26.46 43.36 36.26
C VAL A 14 -26.10 41.90 36.34
N GLU A 15 -26.89 41.08 37.06
CA GLU A 15 -26.65 39.64 37.23
C GLU A 15 -26.84 38.87 35.91
N LEU A 16 -27.83 39.27 35.10
CA LEU A 16 -28.00 38.76 33.72
C LEU A 16 -26.84 39.13 32.80
N LEU A 17 -26.34 40.35 32.94
CA LEU A 17 -25.22 40.82 32.11
C LEU A 17 -23.90 40.10 32.45
N ILE A 18 -23.65 39.86 33.73
CA ILE A 18 -22.49 39.06 34.17
C ILE A 18 -22.62 37.62 33.70
N ALA A 19 -23.78 37.00 33.86
CA ALA A 19 -24.01 35.64 33.38
C ALA A 19 -23.81 35.50 31.85
N ALA A 20 -24.31 36.43 31.07
CA ALA A 20 -24.16 36.45 29.62
C ALA A 20 -22.71 36.61 29.17
N THR A 21 -21.95 37.50 29.85
CA THR A 21 -20.52 37.66 29.54
C THR A 21 -19.69 36.46 29.91
N MET A 22 -19.90 35.84 31.07
CA MET A 22 -19.23 34.60 31.45
C MET A 22 -19.56 33.45 30.50
N MET A 23 -20.81 33.31 30.07
CA MET A 23 -21.23 32.30 29.09
C MET A 23 -20.58 32.51 27.74
N SER A 24 -20.45 33.76 27.29
CA SER A 24 -19.76 34.10 26.03
C SER A 24 -18.28 33.71 26.03
N VAL A 25 -17.58 33.97 27.14
CA VAL A 25 -16.15 33.59 27.30
C VAL A 25 -16.00 32.07 27.29
N LEU A 26 -16.88 31.34 27.98
CA LEU A 26 -16.89 29.87 27.98
C LEU A 26 -17.15 29.31 26.58
N PHE A 27 -18.10 29.86 25.81
CA PHE A 27 -18.36 29.39 24.45
C PHE A 27 -17.20 29.65 23.48
N VAL A 28 -16.53 30.79 23.59
CA VAL A 28 -15.33 31.09 22.80
C VAL A 28 -14.20 30.13 23.15
N GLY A 29 -13.97 29.88 24.44
CA GLY A 29 -12.98 28.92 24.90
C GLY A 29 -13.25 27.49 24.40
N LEU A 30 -14.45 26.99 24.61
CA LEU A 30 -14.87 25.66 24.11
C LEU A 30 -14.73 25.56 22.58
N GLY A 31 -15.18 26.57 21.85
CA GLY A 31 -15.12 26.60 20.39
C GLY A 31 -13.69 26.54 19.85
N SER A 32 -12.73 27.20 20.51
CA SER A 32 -11.32 27.13 20.12
C SER A 32 -10.70 25.75 20.36
N HIS A 33 -11.00 25.12 21.49
CA HIS A 33 -10.55 23.77 21.79
C HIS A 33 -11.13 22.71 20.83
N LEU A 34 -12.43 22.82 20.51
CA LEU A 34 -13.06 21.91 19.56
C LEU A 34 -12.46 22.03 18.14
N ARG A 35 -12.22 23.25 17.66
CA ARG A 35 -11.56 23.45 16.36
C ARG A 35 -10.15 22.85 16.30
N GLY A 36 -9.35 23.05 17.36
CA GLY A 36 -8.02 22.46 17.48
C GLY A 36 -8.08 20.93 17.47
N GLY A 37 -8.97 20.34 18.25
CA GLY A 37 -9.17 18.88 18.31
C GLY A 37 -9.59 18.27 16.96
N ILE A 38 -10.51 18.89 16.25
CA ILE A 38 -10.94 18.45 14.91
C ILE A 38 -9.79 18.50 13.91
N LEU A 39 -8.96 19.53 13.94
CA LEU A 39 -7.84 19.69 13.04
C LEU A 39 -6.76 18.60 13.26
N VAL A 40 -6.43 18.34 14.52
CA VAL A 40 -5.51 17.25 14.90
C VAL A 40 -6.08 15.91 14.49
N TRP A 41 -7.35 15.65 14.77
CA TRP A 41 -7.99 14.39 14.41
C TRP A 41 -7.97 14.14 12.90
N ARG A 42 -8.33 15.14 12.09
CA ARG A 42 -8.28 15.03 10.61
C ARG A 42 -6.88 14.71 10.10
N ARG A 43 -5.83 15.35 10.65
CA ARG A 43 -4.44 15.06 10.28
C ARG A 43 -4.04 13.63 10.66
N THR A 44 -4.37 13.21 11.87
CA THR A 44 -4.06 11.86 12.36
C THR A 44 -4.77 10.79 11.54
N THR A 45 -6.05 11.00 11.21
CA THR A 45 -6.83 10.07 10.39
C THR A 45 -6.24 9.95 8.97
N ALA A 46 -5.91 11.08 8.34
CA ALA A 46 -5.30 11.07 7.00
C ALA A 46 -3.94 10.33 6.98
N THR A 47 -3.12 10.50 8.03
CA THR A 47 -1.85 9.78 8.16
C THR A 47 -2.08 8.28 8.39
N ALA A 48 -3.03 7.91 9.24
CA ALA A 48 -3.38 6.51 9.50
C ALA A 48 -3.91 5.81 8.24
N GLU A 49 -4.75 6.48 7.47
CA GLU A 49 -5.24 5.96 6.18
C GLU A 49 -4.13 5.77 5.14
N ALA A 50 -3.15 6.69 5.09
CA ALA A 50 -2.01 6.55 4.21
C ALA A 50 -1.16 5.32 4.57
N VAL A 51 -0.83 5.15 5.85
CA VAL A 51 -0.08 3.98 6.35
C VAL A 51 -0.85 2.68 6.11
N GLN A 52 -2.17 2.70 6.30
CA GLN A 52 -3.00 1.51 6.06
C GLN A 52 -3.02 1.12 4.58
N ARG A 53 -3.14 2.09 3.65
CA ARG A 53 -3.08 1.82 2.21
C ARG A 53 -1.74 1.22 1.79
N GLU A 54 -0.64 1.75 2.33
CA GLU A 54 0.70 1.21 2.08
C GLU A 54 0.82 -0.25 2.52
N ARG A 55 0.36 -0.54 3.75
CA ARG A 55 0.36 -1.91 4.28
C ARG A 55 -0.43 -2.84 3.36
N VAL A 56 -1.66 -2.48 3.02
CA VAL A 56 -2.53 -3.29 2.15
C VAL A 56 -1.90 -3.50 0.76
N GLY A 57 -1.24 -2.48 0.20
CA GLY A 57 -0.56 -2.58 -1.09
C GLY A 57 0.56 -3.62 -1.07
N PHE A 58 1.45 -3.56 -0.08
CA PHE A 58 2.54 -4.53 0.06
C PHE A 58 2.03 -5.92 0.46
N ASP A 59 1.06 -6.02 1.35
CA ASP A 59 0.49 -7.30 1.76
C ASP A 59 -0.18 -8.00 0.57
N ARG A 60 -0.77 -7.23 -0.35
CA ARG A 60 -1.33 -7.78 -1.59
C ARG A 60 -0.24 -8.32 -2.51
N MET A 61 0.87 -7.59 -2.69
CA MET A 61 2.02 -8.05 -3.46
C MET A 61 2.64 -9.31 -2.84
N GLU A 62 2.84 -9.32 -1.53
CA GLU A 62 3.34 -10.47 -0.78
C GLU A 62 2.44 -11.69 -0.97
N HIS A 63 1.13 -11.51 -0.87
CA HIS A 63 0.17 -12.60 -1.10
C HIS A 63 0.26 -13.17 -2.51
N ASP A 64 0.37 -12.33 -3.54
CA ASP A 64 0.49 -12.79 -4.93
C ASP A 64 1.83 -13.52 -5.16
N LEU A 65 2.92 -13.04 -4.58
CA LEU A 65 4.23 -13.69 -4.65
C LEU A 65 4.29 -15.01 -3.86
N ALA A 66 3.64 -15.06 -2.70
CA ALA A 66 3.56 -16.28 -1.89
C ALA A 66 2.78 -17.40 -2.59
N ASN A 67 1.85 -17.04 -3.47
CA ASN A 67 1.07 -17.98 -4.29
C ASN A 67 1.55 -18.08 -5.74
N ALA A 68 2.73 -17.50 -6.05
CA ALA A 68 3.32 -17.61 -7.37
C ALA A 68 3.78 -19.05 -7.63
N PHE A 69 3.72 -19.48 -8.90
CA PHE A 69 4.20 -20.78 -9.32
C PHE A 69 4.71 -20.74 -10.76
N ALA A 70 5.62 -21.66 -11.08
CA ALA A 70 6.11 -21.85 -12.44
C ALA A 70 4.99 -22.45 -13.30
N TYR A 71 4.52 -21.68 -14.26
CA TYR A 71 3.58 -22.17 -15.26
C TYR A 71 4.41 -22.68 -16.44
N GLY A 72 4.36 -23.98 -16.70
CA GLY A 72 5.24 -24.72 -17.57
C GLY A 72 5.74 -23.99 -18.82
N ALA A 73 6.99 -24.18 -19.12
CA ALA A 73 7.67 -23.59 -20.27
C ALA A 73 7.06 -24.10 -21.60
N SER A 74 6.00 -23.47 -22.04
CA SER A 74 5.47 -23.65 -23.39
C SER A 74 5.49 -22.30 -24.10
N GLU A 75 5.63 -22.28 -25.40
CA GLU A 75 5.56 -21.08 -26.25
C GLU A 75 4.29 -20.22 -26.00
N VAL A 76 3.34 -20.76 -25.26
CA VAL A 76 2.03 -20.19 -24.94
C VAL A 76 1.91 -19.77 -23.49
N ALA A 77 2.95 -19.95 -22.67
CA ALA A 77 2.94 -19.51 -21.27
C ALA A 77 3.08 -17.99 -21.18
N PRO A 78 2.35 -17.31 -20.26
CA PRO A 78 2.59 -15.90 -20.03
C PRO A 78 4.01 -15.73 -19.49
N ALA A 79 4.72 -14.75 -20.03
CA ALA A 79 6.08 -14.45 -19.60
C ALA A 79 6.08 -14.01 -18.14
N VAL A 80 6.81 -14.73 -17.30
CA VAL A 80 7.15 -14.27 -15.96
C VAL A 80 8.36 -13.36 -16.10
N THR A 81 8.26 -12.12 -15.63
CA THR A 81 9.34 -11.14 -15.73
C THR A 81 9.73 -10.61 -14.37
N PHE A 82 11.03 -10.58 -14.12
CA PHE A 82 11.64 -9.99 -12.94
C PHE A 82 12.50 -8.81 -13.42
N GLY A 83 11.85 -7.72 -13.82
CA GLY A 83 12.50 -6.49 -14.28
C GLY A 83 12.96 -5.59 -13.14
N GLU A 84 13.65 -4.51 -13.47
CA GLU A 84 14.07 -3.50 -12.51
C GLU A 84 12.91 -2.64 -12.00
N HIS A 85 11.92 -2.38 -12.87
CA HIS A 85 10.81 -1.46 -12.61
C HIS A 85 9.43 -2.10 -12.79
N ASP A 86 9.38 -3.34 -13.18
CA ASP A 86 8.16 -4.11 -13.35
C ASP A 86 8.34 -5.56 -12.92
N LEU A 87 7.26 -6.15 -12.48
CA LEU A 87 7.22 -7.53 -12.01
C LEU A 87 5.98 -8.20 -12.57
N THR A 88 6.15 -9.29 -13.30
CA THR A 88 5.03 -10.12 -13.77
C THR A 88 5.19 -11.54 -13.25
N VAL A 89 4.15 -12.06 -12.59
CA VAL A 89 4.12 -13.44 -12.06
C VAL A 89 2.80 -14.12 -12.39
N VAL A 90 2.84 -15.43 -12.47
CA VAL A 90 1.65 -16.27 -12.50
C VAL A 90 1.34 -16.70 -11.07
N THR A 91 0.12 -16.46 -10.61
CA THR A 91 -0.28 -16.73 -9.24
C THR A 91 -1.65 -17.41 -9.17
N LEU A 92 -1.88 -18.16 -8.11
CA LEU A 92 -3.16 -18.80 -7.82
C LEU A 92 -3.95 -17.90 -6.87
N GLN A 93 -5.09 -17.40 -7.35
CA GLN A 93 -5.97 -16.53 -6.56
C GLN A 93 -7.28 -17.23 -6.21
N SER A 94 -7.73 -17.06 -4.97
CA SER A 94 -9.07 -17.45 -4.54
C SER A 94 -10.02 -16.28 -4.80
N LEU A 95 -10.97 -16.48 -5.69
CA LEU A 95 -12.01 -15.50 -6.01
C LEU A 95 -13.32 -15.92 -5.33
N PRO A 96 -14.06 -14.98 -4.72
CA PRO A 96 -15.41 -15.26 -4.23
C PRO A 96 -16.24 -15.87 -5.37
N GLU A 97 -17.02 -16.90 -5.07
CA GLU A 97 -17.94 -17.60 -5.99
C GLU A 97 -17.29 -18.36 -7.15
N GLN A 98 -16.03 -18.07 -7.54
CA GLN A 98 -15.35 -18.71 -8.68
C GLN A 98 -14.28 -19.72 -8.26
N GLY A 99 -14.00 -19.85 -6.96
CA GLY A 99 -12.96 -20.73 -6.46
C GLY A 99 -11.55 -20.27 -6.82
N ARG A 100 -10.61 -21.23 -6.91
CA ARG A 100 -9.19 -20.92 -7.21
C ARG A 100 -8.99 -20.74 -8.71
N ARG A 101 -8.38 -19.65 -9.12
CA ARG A 101 -8.10 -19.30 -10.52
C ARG A 101 -6.64 -18.92 -10.70
N VAL A 102 -6.08 -19.38 -11.81
CA VAL A 102 -4.74 -18.95 -12.26
C VAL A 102 -4.85 -17.58 -12.90
N ARG A 103 -4.01 -16.64 -12.46
CA ARG A 103 -3.98 -15.26 -12.95
C ARG A 103 -2.55 -14.85 -13.25
N VAL A 104 -2.40 -14.07 -14.30
CA VAL A 104 -1.19 -13.30 -14.58
C VAL A 104 -1.32 -11.95 -13.89
N VAL A 105 -0.35 -11.61 -13.06
CA VAL A 105 -0.35 -10.36 -12.29
C VAL A 105 0.90 -9.59 -12.62
N THR A 106 0.72 -8.33 -13.00
CA THR A 106 1.81 -7.38 -13.27
C THR A 106 1.74 -6.21 -12.32
N TYR A 107 2.90 -5.82 -11.80
CA TYR A 107 3.10 -4.64 -10.94
C TYR A 107 4.00 -3.64 -11.66
N ARG A 108 3.61 -2.39 -11.71
CA ARG A 108 4.43 -1.27 -12.20
C ARG A 108 3.92 0.07 -11.68
N CYS A 109 4.80 1.05 -11.56
CA CYS A 109 4.39 2.45 -11.42
C CYS A 109 4.12 3.05 -12.79
N THR A 110 3.06 3.81 -12.92
CA THR A 110 2.72 4.51 -14.16
C THR A 110 1.94 5.80 -13.89
N ASP A 111 2.04 6.70 -14.84
CA ASP A 111 1.24 7.91 -14.97
C ASP A 111 0.68 7.93 -16.40
N ALA A 112 -0.22 7.03 -16.70
CA ALA A 112 -0.80 6.88 -18.04
C ALA A 112 -2.33 6.75 -17.96
N GLU A 113 -3.02 7.25 -18.97
CA GLU A 113 -4.47 7.13 -19.15
C GLU A 113 -5.29 7.70 -17.97
N GLY A 114 -4.75 8.70 -17.26
CA GLY A 114 -5.40 9.30 -16.09
C GLY A 114 -5.33 8.45 -14.81
N VAL A 115 -4.58 7.35 -14.84
CA VAL A 115 -4.33 6.49 -13.68
C VAL A 115 -2.88 6.64 -13.26
N ARG A 116 -2.66 7.22 -12.08
CA ARG A 116 -1.33 7.42 -11.50
C ARG A 116 -1.15 6.56 -10.27
N GLY A 117 -0.01 5.87 -10.18
CA GLY A 117 0.36 5.12 -8.97
C GLY A 117 1.05 3.80 -9.24
N LEU A 118 1.29 3.04 -8.17
CA LEU A 118 1.64 1.63 -8.23
C LEU A 118 0.39 0.85 -8.62
N LEU A 119 0.41 0.30 -9.81
CA LEU A 119 -0.69 -0.47 -10.36
C LEU A 119 -0.43 -1.96 -10.19
N ARG A 120 -1.49 -2.66 -9.85
CA ARG A 120 -1.62 -4.10 -9.98
C ARG A 120 -2.59 -4.41 -11.10
N MET A 121 -2.13 -5.08 -12.12
CA MET A 121 -2.94 -5.54 -13.25
C MET A 121 -3.08 -7.05 -13.15
N SER A 122 -4.31 -7.56 -13.18
CA SER A 122 -4.59 -8.99 -13.03
C SER A 122 -5.53 -9.46 -14.11
N GLN A 123 -5.13 -10.50 -14.84
CA GLN A 123 -5.90 -11.08 -15.94
C GLN A 123 -5.81 -12.60 -15.94
N SER A 124 -6.76 -13.27 -16.55
CA SER A 124 -6.67 -14.70 -16.81
C SER A 124 -5.62 -15.00 -17.89
N ILE A 125 -5.15 -16.23 -17.95
CA ILE A 125 -4.23 -16.64 -19.03
C ILE A 125 -4.90 -16.48 -20.41
N GLY A 126 -6.19 -16.76 -20.51
CA GLY A 126 -6.94 -16.57 -21.78
C GLY A 126 -7.00 -15.12 -22.21
N GLU A 127 -7.29 -14.19 -21.31
CA GLU A 127 -7.28 -12.74 -21.57
C GLU A 127 -5.88 -12.26 -21.96
N SER A 128 -4.84 -12.73 -21.25
CA SER A 128 -3.45 -12.40 -21.58
C SER A 128 -3.08 -12.83 -22.99
N ARG A 129 -3.47 -14.05 -23.39
CA ARG A 129 -3.24 -14.58 -24.74
C ARG A 129 -4.02 -13.83 -25.83
N ALA A 130 -5.22 -13.40 -25.48
CA ALA A 130 -6.07 -12.63 -26.41
C ALA A 130 -5.64 -11.15 -26.53
N GLY A 131 -4.59 -10.71 -25.80
CA GLY A 131 -4.13 -9.32 -25.78
C GLY A 131 -5.14 -8.36 -25.15
N ILE A 132 -6.06 -8.87 -24.33
CA ILE A 132 -7.06 -8.04 -23.65
C ILE A 132 -6.35 -7.31 -22.52
N ALA A 133 -6.40 -5.97 -22.53
CA ALA A 133 -5.80 -5.16 -21.51
C ALA A 133 -6.51 -5.37 -20.15
N PRO A 134 -5.77 -5.68 -19.06
CA PRO A 134 -6.36 -5.85 -17.74
C PRO A 134 -6.77 -4.50 -17.15
N ALA A 135 -7.89 -4.49 -16.41
CA ALA A 135 -8.28 -3.33 -15.63
C ALA A 135 -7.23 -3.07 -14.52
N PRO A 136 -6.67 -1.86 -14.41
CA PRO A 136 -5.69 -1.53 -13.40
C PRO A 136 -6.35 -1.34 -12.03
N GLN A 137 -5.73 -1.88 -11.00
CA GLN A 137 -6.04 -1.61 -9.59
C GLN A 137 -4.93 -0.74 -9.01
N VAL A 138 -5.24 0.46 -8.55
CA VAL A 138 -4.27 1.33 -7.86
C VAL A 138 -4.06 0.78 -6.45
N LEU A 139 -2.84 0.37 -6.14
CA LEU A 139 -2.44 -0.06 -4.79
C LEU A 139 -1.93 1.12 -3.97
N LEU A 140 -1.05 1.93 -4.56
CA LEU A 140 -0.47 3.11 -3.94
C LEU A 140 -0.59 4.28 -4.91
N PRO A 141 -1.36 5.33 -4.58
CA PRO A 141 -1.39 6.54 -5.38
C PRO A 141 -0.03 7.26 -5.32
N ASP A 142 0.18 8.16 -6.27
CA ASP A 142 1.38 9.01 -6.35
C ASP A 142 2.72 8.26 -6.44
N CYS A 143 2.74 6.99 -6.87
CA CYS A 143 3.98 6.29 -7.15
C CYS A 143 4.73 6.98 -8.29
N GLU A 144 5.98 7.36 -8.02
CA GLU A 144 6.92 7.89 -8.99
C GLU A 144 7.74 6.77 -9.62
N THR A 145 8.32 5.92 -8.77
CA THR A 145 9.20 4.83 -9.21
C THR A 145 8.97 3.57 -8.39
N LEU A 146 8.90 2.44 -9.07
CA LEU A 146 9.06 1.10 -8.50
C LEU A 146 10.46 0.63 -8.85
N SER A 147 11.25 0.22 -7.84
CA SER A 147 12.57 -0.39 -8.03
C SER A 147 12.59 -1.75 -7.35
N LEU A 148 13.11 -2.74 -8.05
CA LEU A 148 13.18 -4.11 -7.61
C LEU A 148 14.62 -4.56 -7.56
N ARG A 149 14.99 -5.29 -6.51
CA ARG A 149 16.31 -5.92 -6.37
C ARG A 149 16.12 -7.35 -5.92
N TYR A 150 16.96 -8.22 -6.41
CA TYR A 150 16.88 -9.66 -6.22
C TYR A 150 18.07 -10.15 -5.41
N ALA A 151 17.79 -11.01 -4.43
CA ALA A 151 18.85 -11.56 -3.58
C ALA A 151 19.56 -12.72 -4.25
N TYR A 152 20.86 -12.63 -4.26
CA TYR A 152 21.78 -13.70 -4.65
C TYR A 152 22.58 -14.17 -3.45
N GLN A 153 23.07 -15.42 -3.51
CA GLN A 153 24.03 -15.91 -2.55
C GLN A 153 25.37 -15.22 -2.79
N SER A 154 25.96 -14.64 -1.76
CA SER A 154 27.25 -13.99 -1.88
C SER A 154 28.35 -15.01 -2.13
N SER A 155 29.20 -14.70 -3.09
CA SER A 155 30.40 -15.48 -3.42
C SER A 155 31.62 -15.10 -2.56
N THR A 156 31.57 -13.93 -1.90
CA THR A 156 32.77 -13.36 -1.19
C THR A 156 32.85 -13.76 0.28
N GLY A 157 31.82 -14.41 0.82
CA GLY A 157 31.82 -14.90 2.21
C GLY A 157 31.70 -13.80 3.30
N THR A 158 31.70 -12.53 2.93
CA THR A 158 31.57 -11.39 3.86
C THR A 158 30.14 -10.99 4.15
N ALA A 159 29.23 -11.24 3.22
CA ALA A 159 27.80 -11.06 3.37
C ALA A 159 27.08 -12.35 3.00
N LEU A 160 25.94 -12.62 3.62
CA LEU A 160 25.12 -13.79 3.27
C LEU A 160 24.42 -13.62 1.93
N LEU A 161 24.06 -12.38 1.58
CA LEU A 161 23.30 -12.03 0.39
C LEU A 161 23.91 -10.84 -0.33
N GLU A 162 23.88 -10.89 -1.64
CA GLU A 162 24.16 -9.79 -2.56
C GLU A 162 22.87 -9.41 -3.30
N TRP A 163 22.64 -8.09 -3.51
CA TRP A 163 21.45 -7.59 -4.14
C TRP A 163 21.75 -7.02 -5.52
N ASN A 164 21.03 -7.52 -6.54
CA ASN A 164 21.18 -7.06 -7.92
C ASN A 164 19.82 -6.59 -8.47
N GLU A 165 19.82 -5.60 -9.35
CA GLU A 165 18.62 -5.04 -9.99
C GLU A 165 18.08 -5.95 -11.10
N ARG A 166 18.85 -6.94 -11.52
CA ARG A 166 18.45 -7.91 -12.54
C ARG A 166 18.43 -9.31 -11.95
N TRP A 167 17.42 -10.07 -12.31
CA TRP A 167 17.37 -11.51 -12.09
C TRP A 167 17.89 -12.22 -13.34
N LEU A 168 18.96 -12.98 -13.22
CA LEU A 168 19.68 -13.60 -14.34
C LEU A 168 19.16 -14.99 -14.75
N TYR A 169 18.22 -15.54 -13.98
CA TYR A 169 17.69 -16.88 -14.19
C TYR A 169 16.21 -16.84 -14.62
N PRO A 170 15.92 -16.66 -15.91
CA PRO A 170 14.55 -16.40 -16.39
C PRO A 170 13.56 -17.54 -16.12
N ASP A 171 14.06 -18.78 -16.03
CA ASP A 171 13.23 -19.98 -15.80
C ASP A 171 13.03 -20.29 -14.31
N GLU A 172 13.62 -19.52 -13.42
CA GLU A 172 13.57 -19.75 -11.98
C GLU A 172 13.08 -18.50 -11.25
N PHE A 173 12.55 -18.72 -10.06
CA PHE A 173 12.09 -17.62 -9.20
C PHE A 173 13.18 -17.21 -8.22
N PRO A 174 13.39 -15.91 -7.99
CA PRO A 174 14.23 -15.44 -6.90
C PRO A 174 13.60 -15.79 -5.55
N ARG A 175 14.42 -16.13 -4.57
CA ARG A 175 13.93 -16.43 -3.20
C ARG A 175 13.43 -15.20 -2.48
N LEU A 176 14.12 -14.07 -2.66
CA LEU A 176 13.83 -12.81 -2.01
C LEU A 176 13.87 -11.67 -3.03
N ILE A 177 12.93 -10.77 -2.93
CA ILE A 177 12.84 -9.54 -3.72
C ILE A 177 12.77 -8.36 -2.74
N GLU A 178 13.67 -7.40 -2.88
CA GLU A 178 13.54 -6.10 -2.26
C GLU A 178 12.69 -5.22 -3.17
N VAL A 179 11.58 -4.75 -2.66
CA VAL A 179 10.66 -3.85 -3.34
C VAL A 179 10.81 -2.47 -2.72
N ARG A 180 11.18 -1.49 -3.54
CA ARG A 180 11.28 -0.08 -3.15
C ARG A 180 10.32 0.74 -3.99
N VAL A 181 9.46 1.50 -3.33
CA VAL A 181 8.51 2.41 -3.97
C VAL A 181 8.84 3.83 -3.54
N GLN A 182 9.13 4.69 -4.50
CA GLN A 182 9.30 6.13 -4.29
C GLN A 182 8.01 6.85 -4.70
N LEU A 183 7.54 7.74 -3.85
CA LEU A 183 6.38 8.59 -4.10
C LEU A 183 6.84 9.98 -4.58
N HIS A 184 6.02 10.68 -5.35
CA HIS A 184 6.27 12.06 -5.77
C HIS A 184 6.48 13.04 -4.61
N SER A 185 5.97 12.69 -3.41
CA SER A 185 6.25 13.42 -2.18
C SER A 185 7.70 13.32 -1.68
N GLY A 186 8.56 12.54 -2.35
CA GLY A 186 9.92 12.20 -1.93
C GLY A 186 10.00 11.10 -0.87
N ARG A 187 8.85 10.59 -0.40
CA ARG A 187 8.82 9.49 0.57
C ARG A 187 9.15 8.16 -0.12
N THR A 188 10.04 7.41 0.49
CA THR A 188 10.41 6.07 0.02
C THR A 188 9.92 5.01 0.99
N MET A 189 9.36 3.94 0.46
CA MET A 189 8.93 2.75 1.18
C MET A 189 9.73 1.57 0.66
N GLN A 190 10.13 0.67 1.56
CA GLN A 190 10.93 -0.50 1.21
C GLN A 190 10.46 -1.72 1.99
N ARG A 191 10.37 -2.86 1.30
CA ARG A 191 10.09 -4.16 1.90
C ARG A 191 10.88 -5.26 1.19
N VAL A 192 11.25 -6.28 1.95
CA VAL A 192 11.76 -7.54 1.41
C VAL A 192 10.63 -8.55 1.44
N LEU A 193 10.31 -9.10 0.28
CA LEU A 193 9.27 -10.09 0.09
C LEU A 193 9.89 -11.44 -0.28
N SER A 194 9.28 -12.53 0.17
CA SER A 194 9.74 -13.88 -0.12
C SER A 194 8.86 -14.57 -1.15
N ILE A 195 9.48 -15.33 -2.05
CA ILE A 195 8.80 -16.25 -2.95
C ILE A 195 9.12 -17.67 -2.48
N PRO A 196 8.15 -18.43 -1.94
CA PRO A 196 8.39 -19.73 -1.35
C PRO A 196 9.00 -20.77 -2.30
N ILE A 197 8.63 -20.72 -3.58
CA ILE A 197 9.17 -21.61 -4.63
C ILE A 197 10.52 -21.12 -5.18
N GLY A 198 10.95 -19.92 -4.80
CA GLY A 198 12.19 -19.33 -5.29
C GLY A 198 13.46 -19.95 -4.68
N ALA A 199 14.56 -19.77 -5.36
CA ALA A 199 15.90 -20.22 -4.96
C ALA A 199 16.85 -19.04 -4.75
N LEU A 200 17.87 -19.23 -3.93
CA LEU A 200 19.05 -18.36 -3.88
C LEU A 200 20.07 -18.88 -4.87
N LYS A 201 20.47 -18.04 -5.81
CA LYS A 201 21.49 -18.35 -6.82
C LYS A 201 22.74 -17.54 -6.57
N SER A 202 23.88 -17.97 -7.11
CA SER A 202 25.13 -17.23 -7.08
C SER A 202 25.26 -16.33 -8.32
N LEU A 203 25.77 -15.11 -8.14
CA LEU A 203 26.13 -14.23 -9.27
C LEU A 203 27.30 -14.75 -10.09
N ALA A 204 28.13 -15.65 -9.54
CA ALA A 204 29.36 -16.13 -10.17
C ALA A 204 29.16 -17.17 -11.30
N ALA A 205 27.93 -17.54 -11.65
CA ALA A 205 27.66 -18.63 -12.59
C ALA A 205 27.72 -18.25 -14.09
N GLU A 206 28.03 -17.00 -14.44
CA GLU A 206 28.09 -16.55 -15.86
C GLU A 206 29.49 -16.13 -16.35
N ALA A 207 30.55 -16.61 -15.75
CA ALA A 207 31.93 -16.42 -16.27
C ALA A 207 32.49 -17.73 -16.81
N GLY A 208 31.72 -18.44 -17.65
CA GLY A 208 32.12 -19.66 -18.31
C GLY A 208 31.67 -19.76 -19.75
#